data_71558973713aa2e9c5ea7345950bb7e3
#
_entry.id   71558973713aa2e9c5ea7345950bb7e3
#
_cell.length_a   1.000
_cell.length_b   1.000
_cell.length_c   1.000
_cell.angle_alpha   90.00
_cell.angle_beta   90.00
_cell.angle_gamma   90.00
#
_symmetry.space_group_name_H-M   'P 1'
#
loop_
_entity.id
_entity.type
_entity.pdbx_description
1 polymer ?
#
loop_
_entity_poly.entity_id
_entity_poly.type
_entity_poly.pdbx_seq_one_letter_code
_entity_poly.pdbx_strand_id
1 'polypeptide(L)'
;LVGLATHFYGADSDKDNLGQKLPPLWAKFLPRLGEIANTVPGVCYGVVAPAGPHTEELRYLACIEVSGPGPLPPGMEAMEIPASTYARFTHRGPAQNVDATVNYIYSSWLLSASQSHSLGPDLEIYGSQYHPTSADSVMHYAIPITQAGR
;
A
#
# COMPACT_ATOMS: atom_id res chain seq x y z
N LEU A 1 9.78 -6.29 4.20
CA LEU A 1 9.08 -5.11 4.73
C LEU A 1 8.80 -5.29 6.21
N VAL A 2 8.99 -4.25 6.99
CA VAL A 2 8.72 -4.25 8.44
C VAL A 2 7.87 -3.02 8.78
N GLY A 3 6.82 -3.20 9.57
CA GLY A 3 5.98 -2.08 9.98
C GLY A 3 4.80 -2.43 10.87
N LEU A 4 3.83 -1.51 10.92
CA LEU A 4 2.62 -1.61 11.73
C LEU A 4 1.41 -1.90 10.85
N ALA A 5 0.53 -2.78 11.31
CA ALA A 5 -0.65 -3.19 10.57
C ALA A 5 -1.95 -2.73 11.22
N THR A 6 -2.99 -2.58 10.41
CA THR A 6 -4.36 -2.38 10.85
C THR A 6 -5.33 -3.02 9.87
N HIS A 7 -6.57 -3.19 10.30
CA HIS A 7 -7.66 -3.58 9.42
C HIS A 7 -8.52 -2.36 9.13
N PHE A 8 -9.10 -2.30 7.94
CA PHE A 8 -9.95 -1.18 7.54
C PHE A 8 -10.94 -1.62 6.46
N TYR A 9 -11.91 -0.75 6.19
CA TYR A 9 -12.82 -0.90 5.05
C TYR A 9 -12.54 0.21 4.05
N GLY A 10 -12.45 -0.16 2.77
CA GLY A 10 -12.13 0.78 1.71
C GLY A 10 -13.29 1.69 1.32
N ALA A 11 -13.00 2.64 0.43
CA ALA A 11 -13.98 3.65 0.02
C ALA A 11 -15.19 3.07 -0.73
N ASP A 12 -15.07 1.86 -1.26
CA ASP A 12 -16.14 1.16 -1.96
C ASP A 12 -17.07 0.35 -1.02
N SER A 13 -16.75 0.32 0.27
CA SER A 13 -17.57 -0.39 1.27
C SER A 13 -18.52 0.57 1.97
N ASP A 14 -19.71 0.08 2.34
CA ASP A 14 -20.65 0.82 3.20
C ASP A 14 -20.05 1.15 4.56
N LYS A 15 -19.04 0.39 4.98
CA LYS A 15 -18.38 0.54 6.27
C LYS A 15 -17.10 1.36 6.19
N ASP A 16 -16.88 2.08 5.10
CA ASP A 16 -15.66 2.86 4.84
C ASP A 16 -15.17 3.59 6.09
N ASN A 17 -13.95 3.29 6.48
CA ASN A 17 -13.27 3.93 7.61
C ASN A 17 -11.79 4.22 7.30
N LEU A 18 -11.45 4.25 6.00
CA LEU A 18 -10.08 4.45 5.54
C LEU A 18 -9.48 5.73 6.13
N GLY A 19 -10.20 6.83 6.08
CA GLY A 19 -9.72 8.12 6.62
C GLY A 19 -9.57 8.15 8.13
N GLN A 20 -10.18 7.20 8.84
CA GLN A 20 -10.07 7.08 10.31
C GLN A 20 -8.96 6.13 10.72
N LYS A 21 -8.57 5.19 9.87
CA LYS A 21 -7.62 4.13 10.21
C LYS A 21 -6.21 4.36 9.70
N LEU A 22 -6.07 4.79 8.45
CA LEU A 22 -4.75 4.86 7.83
C LEU A 22 -3.90 6.06 8.30
N PRO A 23 -4.42 7.30 8.38
CA PRO A 23 -3.60 8.40 8.88
C PRO A 23 -3.07 8.20 10.31
N PRO A 24 -3.88 7.72 11.28
CA PRO A 24 -3.34 7.43 12.61
C PRO A 24 -2.27 6.34 12.63
N LEU A 25 -2.38 5.34 11.76
CA LEU A 25 -1.38 4.28 11.65
C LEU A 25 -0.04 4.86 11.20
N TRP A 26 -0.02 5.70 10.17
CA TRP A 26 1.18 6.36 9.69
C TRP A 26 1.76 7.32 10.75
N ALA A 27 0.89 8.02 11.48
CA ALA A 27 1.32 8.91 12.56
C ALA A 27 2.03 8.16 13.70
N LYS A 28 1.66 6.89 13.92
CA LYS A 28 2.33 6.02 14.89
C LYS A 28 3.61 5.41 14.33
N PHE A 29 3.62 5.08 13.05
CA PHE A 29 4.73 4.35 12.43
C PHE A 29 5.94 5.25 12.16
N LEU A 30 5.74 6.42 11.55
CA LEU A 30 6.85 7.27 11.09
C LEU A 30 7.82 7.65 12.20
N PRO A 31 7.39 8.03 13.44
CA PRO A 31 8.32 8.33 14.51
C PRO A 31 9.15 7.13 14.96
N ARG A 32 8.72 5.93 14.63
CA ARG A 32 9.37 4.67 15.06
C ARG A 32 10.31 4.08 14.03
N LEU A 33 10.54 4.75 12.89
CA LEU A 33 11.45 4.24 11.84
C LEU A 33 12.85 3.95 12.38
N GLY A 34 13.34 4.75 13.30
CA GLY A 34 14.67 4.57 13.91
C GLY A 34 14.80 3.30 14.76
N GLU A 35 13.69 2.64 15.11
CA GLU A 35 13.73 1.39 15.88
C GLU A 35 13.99 0.17 14.99
N ILE A 36 13.87 0.31 13.68
CA ILE A 36 13.98 -0.79 12.73
C ILE A 36 15.41 -0.90 12.24
N ALA A 37 15.99 -2.11 12.33
CA ALA A 37 17.32 -2.38 11.82
C ALA A 37 17.33 -2.63 10.31
N ASN A 38 18.43 -2.26 9.66
CA ASN A 38 18.70 -2.58 8.25
C ASN A 38 17.71 -1.95 7.26
N THR A 39 17.14 -0.80 7.57
CA THR A 39 16.20 -0.12 6.66
C THR A 39 16.88 0.31 5.36
N VAL A 40 16.14 0.21 4.26
CA VAL A 40 16.49 0.83 2.99
C VAL A 40 15.82 2.20 2.97
N PRO A 41 16.58 3.31 3.12
CA PRO A 41 15.97 4.62 3.32
C PRO A 41 15.39 5.20 2.03
N GLY A 42 14.53 6.21 2.19
CA GLY A 42 14.02 7.03 1.10
C GLY A 42 12.66 6.62 0.56
N VAL A 43 12.18 5.40 0.84
CA VAL A 43 10.89 4.93 0.36
C VAL A 43 10.17 4.16 1.45
N CYS A 44 8.90 4.52 1.68
CA CYS A 44 7.98 3.75 2.51
C CYS A 44 6.90 3.11 1.65
N TYR A 45 6.27 2.08 2.17
CA TYR A 45 5.24 1.33 1.46
C TYR A 45 3.99 1.19 2.29
N GLY A 46 2.84 1.17 1.60
CA GLY A 46 1.60 0.65 2.16
C GLY A 46 1.25 -0.64 1.43
N VAL A 47 1.02 -1.71 2.17
CA VAL A 47 0.64 -3.00 1.60
C VAL A 47 -0.82 -3.25 1.89
N VAL A 48 -1.63 -3.43 0.85
CA VAL A 48 -3.09 -3.59 0.95
C VAL A 48 -3.46 -4.98 0.47
N ALA A 49 -4.15 -5.75 1.31
CA ALA A 49 -4.60 -7.08 0.97
C ALA A 49 -5.93 -7.39 1.65
N PRO A 50 -6.71 -8.37 1.16
CA PRO A 50 -7.88 -8.82 1.88
C PRO A 50 -7.51 -9.38 3.25
N ALA A 51 -8.33 -9.08 4.27
CA ALA A 51 -8.11 -9.59 5.62
C ALA A 51 -8.47 -11.08 5.74
N GLY A 52 -9.31 -11.58 4.83
CA GLY A 52 -9.70 -12.97 4.79
C GLY A 52 -10.40 -13.31 3.48
N PRO A 53 -10.75 -14.60 3.25
CA PRO A 53 -11.25 -15.05 1.94
C PRO A 53 -12.69 -14.63 1.64
N HIS A 54 -13.50 -14.30 2.64
CA HIS A 54 -14.93 -14.01 2.46
C HIS A 54 -15.33 -12.73 3.20
N THR A 55 -14.46 -11.72 3.20
CA THR A 55 -14.74 -10.45 3.86
C THR A 55 -14.37 -9.29 2.96
N GLU A 56 -15.11 -8.20 3.07
CA GLU A 56 -14.74 -6.94 2.43
C GLU A 56 -13.71 -6.15 3.27
N GLU A 57 -13.40 -6.62 4.48
CA GLU A 57 -12.37 -6.02 5.30
C GLU A 57 -11.00 -6.19 4.66
N LEU A 58 -10.20 -5.14 4.71
CA LEU A 58 -8.85 -5.10 4.19
C LEU A 58 -7.84 -5.02 5.33
N ARG A 59 -6.65 -5.55 5.07
CA ARG A 59 -5.51 -5.43 5.96
C ARG A 59 -4.49 -4.50 5.33
N TYR A 60 -3.96 -3.58 6.11
CA TYR A 60 -2.99 -2.59 5.68
C TYR A 60 -1.74 -2.65 6.52
N LEU A 61 -0.57 -2.67 5.90
CA LEU A 61 0.72 -2.59 6.58
C LEU A 61 1.42 -1.30 6.15
N ALA A 62 1.64 -0.39 7.10
CA ALA A 62 2.50 0.78 6.91
C ALA A 62 3.93 0.32 7.22
N CYS A 63 4.84 0.37 6.25
CA CYS A 63 6.11 -0.33 6.37
C CYS A 63 7.24 0.32 5.59
N ILE A 64 8.45 -0.18 5.85
CA ILE A 64 9.66 0.18 5.12
C ILE A 64 10.40 -1.10 4.73
N GLU A 65 11.11 -1.04 3.62
CA GLU A 65 11.95 -2.15 3.17
C GLU A 65 13.17 -2.30 4.08
N VAL A 66 13.54 -3.55 4.38
CA VAL A 66 14.78 -3.87 5.09
C VAL A 66 15.65 -4.75 4.20
N SER A 67 16.96 -4.56 4.29
CA SER A 67 17.93 -5.30 3.48
C SER A 67 18.22 -6.69 4.01
N GLY A 68 17.78 -7.00 5.22
CA GLY A 68 17.97 -8.31 5.82
C GLY A 68 17.21 -8.45 7.12
N PRO A 69 17.14 -9.67 7.68
CA PRO A 69 16.42 -9.90 8.93
C PRO A 69 17.09 -9.19 10.11
N GLY A 70 16.28 -8.83 11.09
CA GLY A 70 16.72 -8.20 12.31
C GLY A 70 15.64 -8.31 13.37
N PRO A 71 15.91 -7.83 14.60
CA PRO A 71 14.89 -7.85 15.65
C PRO A 71 13.71 -6.96 15.28
N LEU A 72 12.49 -7.46 15.56
CA LEU A 72 11.27 -6.69 15.32
C LEU A 72 10.99 -5.81 16.54
N PRO A 73 10.78 -4.49 16.34
CA PRO A 73 10.31 -3.63 17.42
C PRO A 73 8.93 -4.08 17.94
N PRO A 74 8.58 -3.75 19.19
CA PRO A 74 7.31 -4.17 19.76
C PRO A 74 6.11 -3.74 18.91
N GLY A 75 5.20 -4.69 18.65
CA GLY A 75 3.99 -4.44 17.87
C GLY A 75 4.19 -4.41 16.37
N MET A 76 5.41 -4.47 15.88
CA MET A 76 5.69 -4.52 14.45
C MET A 76 5.72 -5.94 13.93
N GLU A 77 5.49 -6.09 12.62
CA GLU A 77 5.57 -7.37 11.94
C GLU A 77 6.38 -7.26 10.67
N ALA A 78 6.89 -8.39 10.21
CA ALA A 78 7.62 -8.50 8.96
C ALA A 78 6.73 -9.15 7.90
N MET A 79 6.85 -8.68 6.66
CA MET A 79 6.15 -9.28 5.52
C MET A 79 7.12 -9.42 4.37
N GLU A 80 7.10 -10.58 3.73
CA GLU A 80 7.84 -10.81 2.50
C GLU A 80 6.87 -10.70 1.32
N ILE A 81 7.24 -9.88 0.34
CA ILE A 81 6.48 -9.74 -0.90
C ILE A 81 7.13 -10.65 -1.94
N PRO A 82 6.43 -11.68 -2.42
CA PRO A 82 6.97 -12.55 -3.45
C PRO A 82 7.28 -11.78 -4.73
N ALA A 83 8.28 -12.22 -5.46
CA ALA A 83 8.58 -11.66 -6.76
C ALA A 83 7.35 -11.79 -7.67
N SER A 84 6.97 -10.70 -8.32
CA SER A 84 5.76 -10.65 -9.13
C SER A 84 5.89 -9.54 -10.18
N THR A 85 5.03 -9.59 -11.17
CA THR A 85 4.90 -8.50 -12.14
C THR A 85 3.83 -7.55 -11.65
N TYR A 86 4.14 -6.25 -11.64
CA TYR A 86 3.24 -5.20 -11.18
C TYR A 86 2.94 -4.22 -12.30
N ALA A 87 1.68 -3.78 -12.36
CA ALA A 87 1.30 -2.58 -13.10
C ALA A 87 1.40 -1.40 -12.13
N ARG A 88 2.22 -0.42 -12.48
CA ARG A 88 2.51 0.73 -11.62
C ARG A 88 1.86 1.98 -12.19
N PHE A 89 1.13 2.68 -11.35
CA PHE A 89 0.42 3.91 -11.70
C PHE A 89 0.95 5.08 -10.87
N THR A 90 1.20 6.20 -11.54
CA THR A 90 1.65 7.41 -10.85
C THR A 90 0.45 8.25 -10.49
N HIS A 91 0.33 8.61 -9.22
CA HIS A 91 -0.66 9.56 -8.72
C HIS A 91 0.02 10.89 -8.41
N ARG A 92 -0.49 11.97 -8.97
CA ARG A 92 -0.05 13.33 -8.69
C ARG A 92 -1.14 14.07 -7.93
N GLY A 93 -0.73 14.80 -6.89
CA GLY A 93 -1.64 15.60 -6.10
C GLY A 93 -1.81 15.13 -4.67
N PRO A 94 -2.72 15.77 -3.91
CA PRO A 94 -2.91 15.46 -2.50
C PRO A 94 -3.28 14.00 -2.25
N ALA A 95 -2.88 13.49 -1.09
CA ALA A 95 -3.17 12.12 -0.68
C ALA A 95 -4.68 11.81 -0.61
N GLN A 96 -5.49 12.81 -0.31
CA GLN A 96 -6.94 12.64 -0.25
C GLN A 96 -7.56 12.25 -1.60
N ASN A 97 -6.85 12.45 -2.71
CA ASN A 97 -7.33 12.13 -4.06
C ASN A 97 -6.85 10.76 -4.54
N VAL A 98 -6.10 10.01 -3.76
CA VAL A 98 -5.57 8.69 -4.15
C VAL A 98 -6.69 7.72 -4.47
N ASP A 99 -7.82 7.79 -3.77
CA ASP A 99 -8.96 6.92 -4.02
C ASP A 99 -9.48 7.03 -5.45
N ALA A 100 -9.43 8.20 -6.04
CA ALA A 100 -9.85 8.39 -7.43
C ALA A 100 -8.94 7.63 -8.40
N THR A 101 -7.64 7.63 -8.14
CA THR A 101 -6.67 6.87 -8.94
C THR A 101 -6.90 5.36 -8.79
N VAL A 102 -7.08 4.88 -7.57
CA VAL A 102 -7.34 3.46 -7.30
C VAL A 102 -8.64 3.04 -7.98
N ASN A 103 -9.69 3.86 -7.88
CA ASN A 103 -10.95 3.57 -8.53
C ASN A 103 -10.81 3.50 -10.06
N TYR A 104 -10.05 4.39 -10.67
CA TYR A 104 -9.75 4.32 -12.10
C TYR A 104 -9.08 3.00 -12.48
N ILE A 105 -8.09 2.57 -11.69
CA ILE A 105 -7.36 1.31 -11.98
C ILE A 105 -8.33 0.15 -12.03
N TYR A 106 -9.19 0.00 -11.02
CA TYR A 106 -10.07 -1.16 -10.90
C TYR A 106 -11.32 -1.06 -11.77
N SER A 107 -11.90 0.13 -11.93
CA SER A 107 -13.16 0.27 -12.66
C SER A 107 -12.98 0.51 -14.17
N SER A 108 -11.79 0.90 -14.61
CA SER A 108 -11.55 1.28 -15.99
C SER A 108 -10.34 0.58 -16.59
N TRP A 109 -9.15 0.80 -16.01
CA TRP A 109 -7.92 0.26 -16.62
C TRP A 109 -7.89 -1.25 -16.62
N LEU A 110 -8.13 -1.88 -15.46
CA LEU A 110 -8.02 -3.33 -15.32
C LEU A 110 -9.06 -4.07 -16.18
N LEU A 111 -10.26 -3.50 -16.29
CA LEU A 111 -11.33 -4.10 -17.10
C LEU A 111 -11.03 -4.06 -18.58
N SER A 112 -10.26 -3.09 -19.06
CA SER A 112 -9.92 -2.94 -20.48
C SER A 112 -8.55 -3.49 -20.84
N ALA A 113 -7.74 -3.88 -19.83
CA ALA A 113 -6.39 -4.37 -20.05
C ALA A 113 -6.38 -5.85 -20.45
N SER A 114 -5.28 -6.29 -21.06
CA SER A 114 -5.05 -7.69 -21.37
C SER A 114 -4.51 -8.49 -20.18
N GLN A 115 -4.26 -7.83 -19.05
CA GLN A 115 -3.76 -8.44 -17.83
C GLN A 115 -4.89 -8.62 -16.83
N SER A 116 -4.67 -9.51 -15.86
CA SER A 116 -5.58 -9.74 -14.74
C SER A 116 -4.85 -9.52 -13.43
N HIS A 117 -5.60 -9.14 -12.38
CA HIS A 117 -5.04 -9.07 -11.02
C HIS A 117 -4.63 -10.47 -10.58
N SER A 118 -3.41 -10.62 -10.04
CA SER A 118 -2.87 -11.93 -9.65
C SER A 118 -3.27 -12.35 -8.23
N LEU A 119 -4.12 -11.56 -7.56
CA LEU A 119 -4.61 -11.79 -6.20
C LEU A 119 -3.56 -11.63 -5.09
N GLY A 120 -2.36 -11.15 -5.43
CA GLY A 120 -1.38 -10.73 -4.44
C GLY A 120 -1.74 -9.36 -3.85
N PRO A 121 -0.93 -8.85 -2.91
CA PRO A 121 -1.20 -7.55 -2.30
C PRO A 121 -0.92 -6.39 -3.26
N ASP A 122 -1.70 -5.32 -3.13
CA ASP A 122 -1.42 -4.05 -3.77
C ASP A 122 -0.37 -3.28 -2.94
N LEU A 123 0.38 -2.42 -3.61
CA LEU A 123 1.41 -1.60 -2.97
C LEU A 123 1.16 -0.12 -3.23
N GLU A 124 1.23 0.67 -2.15
CA GLU A 124 1.39 2.11 -2.23
C GLU A 124 2.88 2.41 -2.04
N ILE A 125 3.45 3.26 -2.87
CA ILE A 125 4.89 3.55 -2.86
C ILE A 125 5.08 5.04 -2.62
N TYR A 126 5.67 5.38 -1.49
CA TYR A 126 5.87 6.76 -1.04
C TYR A 126 7.36 7.09 -1.04
N GLY A 127 7.81 7.80 -2.06
CA GLY A 127 9.20 8.23 -2.18
C GLY A 127 9.43 9.67 -1.75
N SER A 128 10.57 10.22 -2.15
CA SER A 128 11.00 11.57 -1.76
C SER A 128 10.09 12.69 -2.29
N GLN A 129 9.29 12.42 -3.31
CA GLN A 129 8.38 13.40 -3.91
C GLN A 129 6.98 13.38 -3.30
N TYR A 130 6.77 12.58 -2.26
CA TYR A 130 5.49 12.50 -1.59
C TYR A 130 5.35 13.62 -0.56
N HIS A 131 4.33 14.47 -0.75
CA HIS A 131 3.96 15.56 0.15
C HIS A 131 2.43 15.56 0.28
N PRO A 132 1.86 14.99 1.33
CA PRO A 132 0.43 14.59 1.36
C PRO A 132 -0.58 15.69 1.09
N THR A 133 -0.23 16.94 1.28
CA THR A 133 -1.16 18.06 1.07
C THR A 133 -0.84 18.91 -0.18
N SER A 134 0.21 18.56 -0.92
CA SER A 134 0.67 19.35 -2.07
C SER A 134 0.06 18.87 -3.37
N ALA A 135 -0.28 19.82 -4.26
CA ALA A 135 -0.68 19.50 -5.62
C ALA A 135 0.46 18.89 -6.46
N ASP A 136 1.71 19.10 -6.04
CA ASP A 136 2.89 18.56 -6.71
C ASP A 136 3.35 17.22 -6.14
N SER A 137 2.65 16.68 -5.16
CA SER A 137 3.00 15.40 -4.56
C SER A 137 2.91 14.26 -5.57
N VAL A 138 3.85 13.34 -5.51
CA VAL A 138 3.89 12.15 -6.36
C VAL A 138 4.02 10.92 -5.50
N MET A 139 3.12 9.96 -5.68
CA MET A 139 3.25 8.61 -5.15
C MET A 139 2.87 7.63 -6.25
N HIS A 140 3.14 6.36 -6.05
CA HIS A 140 2.79 5.32 -7.00
C HIS A 140 1.89 4.29 -6.35
N TYR A 141 0.95 3.77 -7.12
CA TYR A 141 0.12 2.63 -6.73
C TYR A 141 0.41 1.48 -7.68
N ALA A 142 0.72 0.32 -7.16
CA ALA A 142 1.09 -0.84 -7.96
C ALA A 142 0.18 -2.02 -7.63
N ILE A 143 -0.35 -2.67 -8.67
CA ILE A 143 -1.15 -3.88 -8.51
C ILE A 143 -0.40 -5.07 -9.14
N PRO A 144 -0.41 -6.24 -8.49
CA PRO A 144 0.20 -7.42 -9.07
C PRO A 144 -0.68 -7.97 -10.20
N ILE A 145 -0.07 -8.31 -11.31
CA ILE A 145 -0.81 -8.75 -12.50
C ILE A 145 -0.27 -10.05 -13.07
N THR A 146 -1.16 -10.76 -13.76
CA THR A 146 -0.80 -11.84 -14.68
C THR A 146 -1.26 -11.45 -16.07
N GLN A 147 -0.57 -11.93 -17.10
CA GLN A 147 -1.00 -11.66 -18.45
C GLN A 147 -2.15 -12.60 -18.84
N ALA A 148 -3.21 -12.01 -19.40
CA ALA A 148 -4.34 -12.76 -19.89
C ALA A 148 -3.92 -13.62 -21.09
N GLY A 149 -4.53 -14.79 -21.24
CA GLY A 149 -4.25 -15.69 -22.35
C GLY A 149 -3.03 -16.59 -22.17
N ARG A 150 -2.49 -16.63 -20.98
CA ARG A 150 -1.34 -17.47 -20.64
C ARG A 150 -1.67 -18.60 -19.72
#